data_cb19e007844b6ac8f0a6f968e47235da
#
_entry.id   cb19e007844b6ac8f0a6f968e47235da
#
_cell.length_a   1.000
_cell.length_b   1.000
_cell.length_c   1.000
_cell.angle_alpha   90.00
_cell.angle_beta   90.00
_cell.angle_gamma   90.00
#
_symmetry.space_group_name_H-M   'P 1'
#
loop_
_entity.id
_entity.type
_entity.pdbx_description
1 polymer ?
#
loop_
_entity_poly.entity_id
_entity_poly.type
_entity_poly.pdbx_seq_one_letter_code
_entity_poly.pdbx_strand_id
1 'polypeptide(L)'
;MSKSRRTTLQRLLKIALPMVVSQASDSIMMFVDRVFLSRVGELQLSASMAGGLTMFMMSSLFIGTVGYVTAIVAQYYGAKRYPQCGEATFQSILIALVCYPILLALSPLARYLFVLAGHAPRQIELGYLYFQTLIFGSVFLVLRYALAGFFLGIGRTTVVMLSNLAGMLINIPANYALVFGKLGFPALGLQGAAIGTILGNATIFLILLLFYLRGENRNQFNTNRSLRFRPQIMSRLLRFGIPSGFEMFLSVTAFNLFVQFMHSYGTDVAAAVTITFNWDIVAFIPMLGMSHATTALVGQNIGAGDREEARRSTYMALRVAWVYSGLMVLLFVFATPYLVGAFASGFGAGSKNIAALAIVLLRLAALYTLADSAQLVFTGALRGAGDTRWVMRMSIGLHWVFSGIAIFLIRYLQADPVVVWLVFIAFVMGLGIVMFLRFRGGKWQRIELIQPDSG
;
A
#
# COMPACT_ATOMS: atom_id res chain seq x y z
N MET A 1 10.74 -30.27 9.91
CA MET A 1 9.87 -29.81 8.82
C MET A 1 9.86 -30.87 7.71
N SER A 2 8.68 -31.26 7.19
CA SER A 2 8.61 -32.17 6.03
C SER A 2 9.21 -31.49 4.79
N LYS A 3 9.75 -32.27 3.83
CA LYS A 3 10.34 -31.79 2.58
C LYS A 3 9.40 -30.81 1.83
N SER A 4 8.09 -31.08 1.80
CA SER A 4 7.04 -30.22 1.25
C SER A 4 6.97 -28.84 1.95
N ARG A 5 7.00 -28.80 3.27
CA ARG A 5 6.94 -27.53 4.03
C ARG A 5 8.18 -26.64 3.78
N ARG A 6 9.35 -27.24 3.62
CA ARG A 6 10.58 -26.52 3.30
C ARG A 6 10.49 -25.87 1.92
N THR A 7 9.92 -26.58 0.95
CA THR A 7 9.74 -26.05 -0.41
C THR A 7 8.75 -24.89 -0.45
N THR A 8 7.61 -24.99 0.26
CA THR A 8 6.63 -23.90 0.36
C THR A 8 7.22 -22.66 1.03
N LEU A 9 7.98 -22.82 2.12
CA LEU A 9 8.66 -21.71 2.79
C LEU A 9 9.67 -21.01 1.86
N GLN A 10 10.49 -21.80 1.14
CA GLN A 10 11.47 -21.23 0.21
C GLN A 10 10.81 -20.42 -0.92
N ARG A 11 9.70 -20.95 -1.48
CA ARG A 11 8.92 -20.23 -2.50
C ARG A 11 8.33 -18.94 -1.94
N LEU A 12 7.76 -18.98 -0.74
CA LEU A 12 7.21 -17.81 -0.08
C LEU A 12 8.28 -16.73 0.14
N LEU A 13 9.41 -17.09 0.75
CA LEU A 13 10.48 -16.13 1.05
C LEU A 13 11.11 -15.55 -0.22
N LYS A 14 11.25 -16.36 -1.29
CA LYS A 14 11.74 -15.89 -2.59
C LYS A 14 10.86 -14.78 -3.19
N ILE A 15 9.55 -14.80 -2.92
CA ILE A 15 8.63 -13.78 -3.40
C ILE A 15 8.51 -12.65 -2.36
N ALA A 16 8.40 -12.96 -1.08
CA ALA A 16 8.11 -12.01 -0.03
C ALA A 16 9.29 -11.07 0.28
N LEU A 17 10.53 -11.60 0.40
CA LEU A 17 11.68 -10.77 0.75
C LEU A 17 11.95 -9.64 -0.25
N PRO A 18 11.98 -9.88 -1.57
CA PRO A 18 12.10 -8.78 -2.53
C PRO A 18 10.94 -7.77 -2.44
N MET A 19 9.72 -8.23 -2.12
CA MET A 19 8.58 -7.31 -1.97
C MET A 19 8.69 -6.46 -0.70
N VAL A 20 9.20 -7.01 0.39
CA VAL A 20 9.51 -6.22 1.60
C VAL A 20 10.52 -5.12 1.29
N VAL A 21 11.62 -5.43 0.60
CA VAL A 21 12.62 -4.44 0.19
C VAL A 21 12.01 -3.40 -0.77
N SER A 22 11.15 -3.84 -1.70
CA SER A 22 10.44 -2.95 -2.62
C SER A 22 9.57 -1.93 -1.87
N GLN A 23 8.77 -2.38 -0.91
CA GLN A 23 7.92 -1.51 -0.10
C GLN A 23 8.74 -0.57 0.82
N ALA A 24 9.83 -1.06 1.38
CA ALA A 24 10.76 -0.25 2.16
C ALA A 24 11.39 0.85 1.32
N SER A 25 11.74 0.59 0.05
CA SER A 25 12.30 1.59 -0.87
C SER A 25 11.32 2.75 -1.13
N ASP A 26 10.02 2.45 -1.36
CA ASP A 26 8.98 3.47 -1.51
C ASP A 26 8.86 4.34 -0.24
N SER A 27 8.96 3.74 0.94
CA SER A 27 8.89 4.46 2.22
C SER A 27 10.13 5.33 2.48
N ILE A 28 11.31 4.84 2.12
CA ILE A 28 12.57 5.62 2.22
C ILE A 28 12.49 6.83 1.29
N MET A 29 12.01 6.69 0.06
CA MET A 29 11.80 7.81 -0.86
C MET A 29 10.93 8.88 -0.20
N MET A 30 9.75 8.49 0.29
CA MET A 30 8.82 9.41 0.94
C MET A 30 9.41 10.09 2.19
N PHE A 31 10.19 9.35 2.98
CA PHE A 31 10.87 9.90 4.16
C PHE A 31 11.92 10.95 3.76
N VAL A 32 12.79 10.64 2.79
CA VAL A 32 13.84 11.57 2.32
C VAL A 32 13.22 12.84 1.71
N ASP A 33 12.12 12.71 0.95
CA ASP A 33 11.38 13.85 0.42
C ASP A 33 10.93 14.80 1.54
N ARG A 34 10.39 14.25 2.64
CA ARG A 34 9.98 15.04 3.81
C ARG A 34 11.17 15.70 4.51
N VAL A 35 12.31 14.99 4.64
CA VAL A 35 13.54 15.56 5.22
C VAL A 35 14.06 16.71 4.36
N PHE A 36 14.03 16.62 3.05
CA PHE A 36 14.46 17.72 2.19
C PHE A 36 13.50 18.92 2.31
N LEU A 37 12.20 18.68 2.28
CA LEU A 37 11.20 19.74 2.40
C LEU A 37 11.16 20.41 3.77
N SER A 38 11.49 19.70 4.85
CA SER A 38 11.62 20.31 6.17
C SER A 38 12.76 21.34 6.26
N ARG A 39 13.80 21.17 5.43
CA ARG A 39 14.89 22.15 5.31
C ARG A 39 14.54 23.37 4.45
N VAL A 40 13.51 23.27 3.61
CA VAL A 40 13.01 24.40 2.81
C VAL A 40 12.08 25.29 3.65
N GLY A 41 11.25 24.69 4.51
CA GLY A 41 10.39 25.41 5.45
C GLY A 41 9.20 24.57 5.93
N GLU A 42 8.66 24.92 7.10
CA GLU A 42 7.53 24.20 7.72
C GLU A 42 6.27 24.22 6.86
N LEU A 43 6.00 25.37 6.20
CA LEU A 43 4.85 25.49 5.33
C LEU A 43 4.92 24.58 4.11
N GLN A 44 6.11 24.43 3.49
CA GLN A 44 6.34 23.53 2.37
C GLN A 44 6.21 22.08 2.77
N LEU A 45 6.73 21.71 3.94
CA LEU A 45 6.57 20.37 4.49
C LEU A 45 5.09 20.04 4.73
N SER A 46 4.35 20.93 5.40
CA SER A 46 2.92 20.75 5.68
C SER A 46 2.09 20.68 4.39
N ALA A 47 2.38 21.56 3.42
CA ALA A 47 1.74 21.56 2.11
C ALA A 47 2.01 20.25 1.32
N SER A 48 3.24 19.74 1.37
CA SER A 48 3.59 18.47 0.71
C SER A 48 2.86 17.28 1.33
N MET A 49 2.68 17.28 2.65
CA MET A 49 1.93 16.23 3.34
C MET A 49 0.46 16.24 2.91
N ALA A 50 -0.19 17.42 2.91
CA ALA A 50 -1.58 17.55 2.48
C ALA A 50 -1.75 17.14 1.00
N GLY A 51 -0.91 17.68 0.11
CA GLY A 51 -0.98 17.39 -1.33
C GLY A 51 -0.64 15.93 -1.67
N GLY A 52 0.39 15.36 -1.05
CA GLY A 52 0.81 13.98 -1.25
C GLY A 52 -0.23 12.98 -0.75
N LEU A 53 -0.83 13.23 0.43
CA LEU A 53 -1.88 12.40 1.00
C LEU A 53 -3.13 12.40 0.12
N THR A 54 -3.56 13.57 -0.35
CA THR A 54 -4.70 13.71 -1.27
C THR A 54 -4.42 12.99 -2.58
N MET A 55 -3.19 13.12 -3.11
CA MET A 55 -2.78 12.40 -4.32
C MET A 55 -2.83 10.89 -4.13
N PHE A 56 -2.30 10.37 -3.01
CA PHE A 56 -2.35 8.94 -2.70
C PHE A 56 -3.79 8.46 -2.52
N MET A 57 -4.63 9.20 -1.81
CA MET A 57 -6.03 8.87 -1.61
C MET A 57 -6.78 8.79 -2.96
N MET A 58 -6.65 9.79 -3.82
CA MET A 58 -7.31 9.78 -5.14
C MET A 58 -6.78 8.69 -6.07
N SER A 59 -5.47 8.41 -6.01
CA SER A 59 -4.84 7.37 -6.84
C SER A 59 -5.13 5.96 -6.33
N SER A 60 -5.44 5.77 -5.04
CA SER A 60 -5.61 4.45 -4.42
C SER A 60 -6.73 3.62 -5.06
N LEU A 61 -7.82 4.27 -5.52
CA LEU A 61 -8.88 3.63 -6.29
C LEU A 61 -8.33 2.94 -7.55
N PHE A 62 -7.51 3.66 -8.29
CA PHE A 62 -6.94 3.19 -9.56
C PHE A 62 -5.80 2.21 -9.34
N ILE A 63 -4.94 2.46 -8.34
CA ILE A 63 -3.87 1.55 -7.94
C ILE A 63 -4.45 0.19 -7.53
N GLY A 64 -5.49 0.16 -6.71
CA GLY A 64 -6.13 -1.08 -6.28
C GLY A 64 -6.81 -1.81 -7.43
N THR A 65 -7.44 -1.08 -8.36
CA THR A 65 -8.09 -1.64 -9.54
C THR A 65 -7.08 -2.24 -10.51
N VAL A 66 -6.06 -1.48 -10.90
CA VAL A 66 -5.02 -1.90 -11.84
C VAL A 66 -4.11 -2.97 -11.24
N GLY A 67 -3.72 -2.82 -9.96
CA GLY A 67 -2.85 -3.76 -9.24
C GLY A 67 -3.47 -5.15 -9.05
N TYR A 68 -4.80 -5.28 -9.20
CA TYR A 68 -5.48 -6.57 -9.14
C TYR A 68 -5.05 -7.53 -10.27
N VAL A 69 -4.43 -7.02 -11.32
CA VAL A 69 -3.80 -7.84 -12.37
C VAL A 69 -2.85 -8.90 -11.80
N THR A 70 -2.24 -8.64 -10.65
CA THR A 70 -1.40 -9.62 -9.92
C THR A 70 -2.12 -10.95 -9.71
N ALA A 71 -3.36 -10.93 -9.20
CA ALA A 71 -4.12 -12.14 -8.92
C ALA A 71 -4.51 -12.88 -10.21
N ILE A 72 -4.90 -12.14 -11.25
CA ILE A 72 -5.28 -12.71 -12.55
C ILE A 72 -4.08 -13.36 -13.24
N VAL A 73 -2.95 -12.64 -13.30
CA VAL A 73 -1.70 -13.17 -13.87
C VAL A 73 -1.22 -14.39 -13.07
N ALA A 74 -1.31 -14.34 -11.72
CA ALA A 74 -0.91 -15.48 -10.89
C ALA A 74 -1.74 -16.73 -11.21
N GLN A 75 -3.06 -16.60 -11.38
CA GLN A 75 -3.91 -17.74 -11.72
C GLN A 75 -3.64 -18.25 -13.13
N TYR A 76 -3.49 -17.37 -14.14
CA TYR A 76 -3.10 -17.81 -15.48
C TYR A 76 -1.73 -18.48 -15.50
N TYR A 77 -0.77 -17.95 -14.75
CA TYR A 77 0.56 -18.53 -14.64
C TYR A 77 0.51 -19.94 -14.00
N GLY A 78 -0.25 -20.09 -12.91
CA GLY A 78 -0.48 -21.39 -12.28
C GLY A 78 -1.16 -22.40 -13.19
N ALA A 79 -2.11 -21.96 -14.00
CA ALA A 79 -2.79 -22.76 -15.02
C ALA A 79 -1.92 -23.04 -16.26
N LYS A 80 -0.65 -22.57 -16.30
CA LYS A 80 0.27 -22.65 -17.44
C LYS A 80 -0.23 -21.96 -18.72
N ARG A 81 -1.16 -21.02 -18.58
CA ARG A 81 -1.71 -20.20 -19.67
C ARG A 81 -0.89 -18.93 -19.83
N TYR A 82 0.36 -19.10 -20.25
CA TYR A 82 1.34 -18.01 -20.28
C TYR A 82 0.97 -16.84 -21.20
N PRO A 83 0.43 -17.04 -22.42
CA PRO A 83 0.01 -15.92 -23.26
C PRO A 83 -1.05 -15.03 -22.61
N GLN A 84 -1.99 -15.60 -21.83
CA GLN A 84 -3.02 -14.86 -21.13
C GLN A 84 -2.45 -13.98 -20.00
N CYS A 85 -1.27 -14.30 -19.47
CA CYS A 85 -0.57 -13.41 -18.54
C CYS A 85 -0.20 -12.08 -19.22
N GLY A 86 0.33 -12.12 -20.44
CA GLY A 86 0.61 -10.94 -21.25
C GLY A 86 -0.66 -10.17 -21.62
N GLU A 87 -1.69 -10.87 -22.08
CA GLU A 87 -2.99 -10.27 -22.42
C GLU A 87 -3.61 -9.56 -21.20
N ALA A 88 -3.61 -10.18 -20.02
CA ALA A 88 -4.15 -9.56 -18.80
C ALA A 88 -3.36 -8.30 -18.40
N THR A 89 -2.04 -8.34 -18.52
CA THR A 89 -1.19 -7.18 -18.25
C THR A 89 -1.49 -6.03 -19.22
N PHE A 90 -1.67 -6.33 -20.49
CA PHE A 90 -2.04 -5.31 -21.48
C PHE A 90 -3.42 -4.67 -21.17
N GLN A 91 -4.44 -5.48 -20.80
CA GLN A 91 -5.72 -4.92 -20.36
C GLN A 91 -5.56 -4.01 -19.13
N SER A 92 -4.68 -4.37 -18.20
CA SER A 92 -4.39 -3.53 -17.03
C SER A 92 -3.69 -2.22 -17.41
N ILE A 93 -2.77 -2.24 -18.39
CA ILE A 93 -2.18 -1.03 -18.97
C ILE A 93 -3.23 -0.14 -19.62
N LEU A 94 -4.19 -0.70 -20.36
CA LEU A 94 -5.29 0.06 -20.94
C LEU A 94 -6.16 0.73 -19.85
N ILE A 95 -6.48 0.01 -18.78
CA ILE A 95 -7.19 0.59 -17.63
C ILE A 95 -6.36 1.75 -17.03
N ALA A 96 -5.05 1.57 -16.84
CA ALA A 96 -4.19 2.61 -16.30
C ALA A 96 -4.19 3.87 -17.18
N LEU A 97 -4.16 3.72 -18.50
CA LEU A 97 -4.23 4.83 -19.45
C LEU A 97 -5.59 5.54 -19.42
N VAL A 98 -6.70 4.82 -19.24
CA VAL A 98 -8.04 5.41 -19.07
C VAL A 98 -8.20 6.08 -17.71
N CYS A 99 -7.58 5.55 -16.66
CA CYS A 99 -7.60 6.15 -15.33
C CYS A 99 -6.89 7.51 -15.28
N TYR A 100 -5.88 7.73 -16.11
CA TYR A 100 -5.12 8.97 -16.12
C TYR A 100 -5.95 10.23 -16.43
N PRO A 101 -6.71 10.30 -17.56
CA PRO A 101 -7.57 11.45 -17.81
C PRO A 101 -8.68 11.63 -16.76
N ILE A 102 -9.15 10.54 -16.14
CA ILE A 102 -10.12 10.62 -15.04
C ILE A 102 -9.48 11.29 -13.81
N LEU A 103 -8.24 10.89 -13.46
CA LEU A 103 -7.49 11.54 -12.38
C LEU A 103 -7.28 13.04 -12.65
N LEU A 104 -6.91 13.40 -13.88
CA LEU A 104 -6.77 14.79 -14.27
C LEU A 104 -8.08 15.58 -14.16
N ALA A 105 -9.18 14.99 -14.60
CA ALA A 105 -10.52 15.61 -14.50
C ALA A 105 -10.98 15.80 -13.05
N LEU A 106 -10.56 14.92 -12.13
CA LEU A 106 -10.85 15.02 -10.71
C LEU A 106 -9.93 15.99 -9.95
N SER A 107 -8.88 16.53 -10.60
CA SER A 107 -7.90 17.41 -9.93
C SER A 107 -8.51 18.63 -9.22
N PRO A 108 -9.55 19.32 -9.75
CA PRO A 108 -10.15 20.46 -9.06
C PRO A 108 -10.76 20.11 -7.70
N LEU A 109 -11.21 18.85 -7.54
CA LEU A 109 -11.78 18.35 -6.29
C LEU A 109 -10.77 18.41 -5.13
N ALA A 110 -9.47 18.22 -5.40
CA ALA A 110 -8.43 18.31 -4.39
C ALA A 110 -8.38 19.69 -3.71
N ARG A 111 -8.53 20.77 -4.51
CA ARG A 111 -8.58 22.13 -3.94
C ARG A 111 -9.76 22.30 -2.99
N TYR A 112 -10.91 21.75 -3.37
CA TYR A 112 -12.12 21.79 -2.56
C TYR A 112 -11.94 21.03 -1.24
N LEU A 113 -11.28 19.87 -1.29
CA LEU A 113 -10.96 19.08 -0.10
C LEU A 113 -10.05 19.84 0.87
N PHE A 114 -9.07 20.61 0.38
CA PHE A 114 -8.21 21.43 1.25
C PHE A 114 -8.98 22.56 1.93
N VAL A 115 -9.93 23.18 1.23
CA VAL A 115 -10.81 24.20 1.81
C VAL A 115 -11.70 23.59 2.90
N LEU A 116 -12.32 22.44 2.63
CA LEU A 116 -13.15 21.72 3.60
C LEU A 116 -12.35 21.25 4.83
N ALA A 117 -11.07 20.90 4.65
CA ALA A 117 -10.18 20.54 5.75
C ALA A 117 -9.72 21.73 6.60
N GLY A 118 -10.10 22.97 6.24
CA GLY A 118 -9.80 24.17 7.03
C GLY A 118 -8.34 24.61 6.97
N HIS A 119 -7.60 24.26 5.90
CA HIS A 119 -6.21 24.70 5.72
C HIS A 119 -6.13 26.21 5.48
N ALA A 120 -5.03 26.83 5.93
CA ALA A 120 -4.76 28.24 5.66
C ALA A 120 -4.61 28.52 4.15
N PRO A 121 -5.02 29.71 3.63
CA PRO A 121 -5.01 30.00 2.20
C PRO A 121 -3.67 29.71 1.50
N ARG A 122 -2.56 30.09 2.13
CA ARG A 122 -1.22 29.84 1.58
C ARG A 122 -0.85 28.35 1.55
N GLN A 123 -1.31 27.57 2.54
CA GLN A 123 -1.13 26.13 2.57
C GLN A 123 -1.95 25.44 1.48
N ILE A 124 -3.17 25.93 1.19
CA ILE A 124 -4.02 25.45 0.10
C ILE A 124 -3.33 25.67 -1.24
N GLU A 125 -2.78 26.87 -1.49
CA GLU A 125 -2.07 27.18 -2.74
C GLU A 125 -0.89 26.23 -2.97
N LEU A 126 -0.01 26.11 -1.98
CA LEU A 126 1.18 25.27 -2.08
C LEU A 126 0.83 23.77 -2.14
N GLY A 127 -0.12 23.33 -1.33
CA GLY A 127 -0.57 21.92 -1.33
C GLY A 127 -1.22 21.54 -2.67
N TYR A 128 -2.01 22.45 -3.25
CA TYR A 128 -2.63 22.24 -4.54
C TYR A 128 -1.59 22.26 -5.68
N LEU A 129 -0.61 23.16 -5.63
CA LEU A 129 0.52 23.21 -6.58
C LEU A 129 1.32 21.89 -6.56
N TYR A 130 1.64 21.38 -5.38
CA TYR A 130 2.31 20.09 -5.21
C TYR A 130 1.47 18.94 -5.77
N PHE A 131 0.20 18.91 -5.40
CA PHE A 131 -0.75 17.93 -5.91
C PHE A 131 -0.87 17.98 -7.44
N GLN A 132 -1.03 19.18 -8.03
CA GLN A 132 -1.11 19.35 -9.48
C GLN A 132 0.15 18.84 -10.18
N THR A 133 1.32 19.13 -9.64
CA THR A 133 2.57 18.62 -10.21
C THR A 133 2.59 17.09 -10.19
N LEU A 134 2.24 16.48 -9.07
CA LEU A 134 2.20 15.01 -8.93
C LEU A 134 1.17 14.34 -9.87
N ILE A 135 -0.01 14.97 -10.06
CA ILE A 135 -1.07 14.35 -10.87
C ILE A 135 -0.71 14.29 -12.35
N PHE A 136 0.07 15.24 -12.85
CA PHE A 136 0.60 15.15 -14.22
C PHE A 136 1.52 13.94 -14.43
N GLY A 137 2.26 13.54 -13.40
CA GLY A 137 3.11 12.35 -13.43
C GLY A 137 2.42 11.06 -12.99
N SER A 138 1.15 11.11 -12.60
CA SER A 138 0.42 9.95 -12.06
C SER A 138 0.27 8.79 -13.05
N VAL A 139 0.37 9.06 -14.34
CA VAL A 139 0.39 8.02 -15.38
C VAL A 139 1.49 7.00 -15.13
N PHE A 140 2.70 7.45 -14.77
CA PHE A 140 3.82 6.55 -14.45
C PHE A 140 3.54 5.76 -13.17
N LEU A 141 2.92 6.39 -12.17
CA LEU A 141 2.50 5.73 -10.94
C LEU A 141 1.54 4.58 -11.22
N VAL A 142 0.47 4.80 -11.99
CA VAL A 142 -0.54 3.75 -12.24
C VAL A 142 -0.01 2.67 -13.18
N LEU A 143 0.75 3.04 -14.22
CA LEU A 143 1.37 2.10 -15.17
C LEU A 143 2.40 1.18 -14.49
N ARG A 144 3.20 1.71 -13.53
CA ARG A 144 4.14 0.84 -12.79
C ARG A 144 3.44 -0.27 -12.02
N TYR A 145 2.25 0.00 -11.46
CA TYR A 145 1.46 -1.03 -10.76
C TYR A 145 0.92 -2.11 -11.70
N ALA A 146 0.55 -1.75 -12.94
CA ALA A 146 0.16 -2.73 -13.96
C ALA A 146 1.30 -3.69 -14.29
N LEU A 147 2.51 -3.17 -14.54
CA LEU A 147 3.68 -3.97 -14.88
C LEU A 147 4.25 -4.72 -13.67
N ALA A 148 4.31 -4.09 -12.50
CA ALA A 148 4.71 -4.76 -11.26
C ALA A 148 3.80 -5.95 -10.95
N GLY A 149 2.49 -5.80 -11.21
CA GLY A 149 1.52 -6.88 -11.04
C GLY A 149 1.79 -8.11 -11.92
N PHE A 150 2.31 -7.90 -13.14
CA PHE A 150 2.78 -9.02 -13.98
C PHE A 150 3.92 -9.78 -13.32
N PHE A 151 5.00 -9.10 -12.94
CA PHE A 151 6.17 -9.74 -12.34
C PHE A 151 5.85 -10.38 -10.99
N LEU A 152 5.01 -9.75 -10.20
CA LEU A 152 4.53 -10.31 -8.94
C LEU A 152 3.68 -11.57 -9.17
N GLY A 153 2.76 -11.53 -10.14
CA GLY A 153 1.89 -12.66 -10.49
C GLY A 153 2.68 -13.90 -10.97
N ILE A 154 3.74 -13.69 -11.75
CA ILE A 154 4.62 -14.80 -12.19
C ILE A 154 5.69 -15.18 -11.15
N GLY A 155 5.75 -14.49 -10.00
CA GLY A 155 6.72 -14.76 -8.92
C GLY A 155 8.15 -14.23 -9.17
N ARG A 156 8.36 -13.34 -10.16
CA ARG A 156 9.66 -12.70 -10.45
C ARG A 156 9.79 -11.35 -9.71
N THR A 157 9.58 -11.35 -8.40
CA THR A 157 9.55 -10.15 -7.55
C THR A 157 10.88 -9.42 -7.43
N THR A 158 12.00 -10.10 -7.70
CA THR A 158 13.34 -9.47 -7.75
C THR A 158 13.39 -8.34 -8.79
N VAL A 159 12.69 -8.49 -9.93
CA VAL A 159 12.61 -7.42 -10.94
C VAL A 159 11.92 -6.19 -10.37
N VAL A 160 10.82 -6.37 -9.63
CA VAL A 160 10.10 -5.26 -8.97
C VAL A 160 10.99 -4.58 -7.93
N MET A 161 11.68 -5.36 -7.11
CA MET A 161 12.63 -4.85 -6.11
C MET A 161 13.73 -4.01 -6.76
N LEU A 162 14.40 -4.53 -7.78
CA LEU A 162 15.49 -3.81 -8.46
C LEU A 162 14.98 -2.53 -9.14
N SER A 163 13.78 -2.56 -9.72
CA SER A 163 13.17 -1.38 -10.32
C SER A 163 12.88 -0.30 -9.27
N ASN A 164 12.34 -0.70 -8.10
CA ASN A 164 12.06 0.25 -7.01
C ASN A 164 13.34 0.81 -6.40
N LEU A 165 14.37 -0.02 -6.21
CA LEU A 165 15.69 0.46 -5.78
C LEU A 165 16.29 1.47 -6.76
N ALA A 166 16.22 1.19 -8.06
CA ALA A 166 16.70 2.12 -9.08
C ALA A 166 15.88 3.42 -9.09
N GLY A 167 14.56 3.34 -8.96
CA GLY A 167 13.70 4.52 -8.81
C GLY A 167 14.06 5.37 -7.60
N MET A 168 14.33 4.74 -6.45
CA MET A 168 14.81 5.40 -5.23
C MET A 168 16.17 6.08 -5.46
N LEU A 169 17.11 5.39 -6.10
CA LEU A 169 18.44 5.92 -6.40
C LEU A 169 18.41 7.11 -7.38
N ILE A 170 17.40 7.23 -8.21
CA ILE A 170 17.20 8.39 -9.10
C ILE A 170 16.41 9.50 -8.39
N ASN A 171 15.35 9.12 -7.62
CA ASN A 171 14.51 10.08 -6.90
C ASN A 171 15.32 10.94 -5.91
N ILE A 172 16.16 10.31 -5.07
CA ILE A 172 16.89 11.03 -4.01
C ILE A 172 17.83 12.12 -4.57
N PRO A 173 18.75 11.83 -5.51
CA PRO A 173 19.59 12.87 -6.11
C PRO A 173 18.78 13.91 -6.92
N ALA A 174 17.73 13.49 -7.62
CA ALA A 174 16.87 14.40 -8.37
C ALA A 174 16.16 15.39 -7.42
N ASN A 175 15.63 14.90 -6.30
CA ASN A 175 15.04 15.76 -5.27
C ASN A 175 16.07 16.71 -4.67
N TYR A 176 17.27 16.22 -4.34
CA TYR A 176 18.34 17.09 -3.84
C TYR A 176 18.68 18.21 -4.84
N ALA A 177 18.84 17.87 -6.11
CA ALA A 177 19.16 18.83 -7.15
C ALA A 177 18.04 19.85 -7.38
N LEU A 178 16.80 19.40 -7.52
CA LEU A 178 15.67 20.24 -7.87
C LEU A 178 15.10 21.03 -6.69
N VAL A 179 15.13 20.48 -5.48
CA VAL A 179 14.64 21.18 -4.27
C VAL A 179 15.59 22.32 -3.90
N PHE A 180 16.90 22.07 -3.91
CA PHE A 180 17.89 23.02 -3.42
C PHE A 180 18.61 23.81 -4.53
N GLY A 181 18.30 23.58 -5.82
CA GLY A 181 18.97 24.26 -6.93
C GLY A 181 20.45 23.88 -7.06
N LYS A 182 20.76 22.59 -6.92
CA LYS A 182 22.13 22.08 -7.04
C LYS A 182 22.36 21.43 -8.39
N LEU A 183 23.63 21.12 -8.72
CA LEU A 183 24.03 20.46 -9.96
C LEU A 183 23.59 21.21 -11.24
N GLY A 184 23.48 22.53 -11.19
CA GLY A 184 23.09 23.38 -12.35
C GLY A 184 21.57 23.49 -12.56
N PHE A 185 20.74 22.93 -11.71
CA PHE A 185 19.29 23.08 -11.77
C PHE A 185 18.79 24.28 -10.94
N PRO A 186 17.64 24.90 -11.32
CA PRO A 186 17.02 25.95 -10.52
C PRO A 186 16.46 25.38 -9.22
N ALA A 187 16.44 26.18 -8.14
CA ALA A 187 15.81 25.83 -6.88
C ALA A 187 14.28 25.90 -7.02
N LEU A 188 13.64 24.76 -7.24
CA LEU A 188 12.19 24.63 -7.41
C LEU A 188 11.45 24.33 -6.08
N GLY A 189 12.17 24.11 -4.98
CA GLY A 189 11.57 23.84 -3.67
C GLY A 189 10.55 22.71 -3.72
N LEU A 190 9.31 23.03 -3.35
CA LEU A 190 8.19 22.07 -3.28
C LEU A 190 7.90 21.39 -4.64
N GLN A 191 7.91 22.13 -5.74
CA GLN A 191 7.72 21.54 -7.07
C GLN A 191 8.87 20.62 -7.46
N GLY A 192 10.10 20.92 -7.05
CA GLY A 192 11.27 20.08 -7.26
C GLY A 192 11.10 18.68 -6.65
N ALA A 193 10.56 18.60 -5.43
CA ALA A 193 10.25 17.33 -4.77
C ALA A 193 9.17 16.52 -5.53
N ALA A 194 8.14 17.19 -6.04
CA ALA A 194 7.11 16.51 -6.84
C ALA A 194 7.70 15.97 -8.17
N ILE A 195 8.52 16.76 -8.86
CA ILE A 195 9.19 16.34 -10.10
C ILE A 195 10.14 15.15 -9.84
N GLY A 196 10.93 15.19 -8.77
CA GLY A 196 11.80 14.06 -8.42
C GLY A 196 11.01 12.79 -8.12
N THR A 197 9.86 12.89 -7.46
CA THR A 197 8.95 11.76 -7.26
C THR A 197 8.40 11.20 -8.59
N ILE A 198 8.07 12.07 -9.53
CA ILE A 198 7.66 11.66 -10.89
C ILE A 198 8.80 10.94 -11.61
N LEU A 199 10.02 11.47 -11.55
CA LEU A 199 11.21 10.84 -12.15
C LEU A 199 11.48 9.46 -11.55
N GLY A 200 11.36 9.30 -10.24
CA GLY A 200 11.45 8.00 -9.57
C GLY A 200 10.41 7.00 -10.11
N ASN A 201 9.14 7.40 -10.17
CA ASN A 201 8.06 6.56 -10.69
C ASN A 201 8.24 6.23 -12.18
N ALA A 202 8.68 7.20 -12.99
CA ALA A 202 8.99 6.99 -14.40
C ALA A 202 10.15 6.00 -14.59
N THR A 203 11.20 6.11 -13.78
CA THR A 203 12.33 5.17 -13.79
C THR A 203 11.87 3.75 -13.47
N ILE A 204 11.06 3.57 -12.42
CA ILE A 204 10.50 2.25 -12.06
C ILE A 204 9.68 1.69 -13.23
N PHE A 205 8.78 2.50 -13.79
CA PHE A 205 7.95 2.10 -14.93
C PHE A 205 8.81 1.69 -16.13
N LEU A 206 9.80 2.50 -16.52
CA LEU A 206 10.65 2.22 -17.66
C LEU A 206 11.46 0.94 -17.50
N ILE A 207 12.03 0.70 -16.32
CA ILE A 207 12.79 -0.53 -16.05
C ILE A 207 11.85 -1.74 -16.10
N LEU A 208 10.67 -1.67 -15.48
CA LEU A 208 9.68 -2.74 -15.55
C LEU A 208 9.23 -3.00 -16.99
N LEU A 209 9.03 -1.95 -17.79
CA LEU A 209 8.66 -2.06 -19.20
C LEU A 209 9.77 -2.71 -20.02
N LEU A 210 11.03 -2.34 -19.82
CA LEU A 210 12.17 -2.94 -20.50
C LEU A 210 12.28 -4.44 -20.19
N PHE A 211 12.13 -4.83 -18.91
CA PHE A 211 12.10 -6.25 -18.53
C PHE A 211 10.88 -6.98 -19.09
N TYR A 212 9.71 -6.33 -19.14
CA TYR A 212 8.49 -6.91 -19.70
C TYR A 212 8.64 -7.21 -21.20
N LEU A 213 9.29 -6.33 -21.95
CA LEU A 213 9.52 -6.47 -23.39
C LEU A 213 10.76 -7.31 -23.73
N ARG A 214 11.57 -7.71 -22.75
CA ARG A 214 12.78 -8.53 -22.98
C ARG A 214 12.45 -9.85 -23.64
N GLY A 215 13.36 -10.35 -24.49
CA GLY A 215 13.16 -11.53 -25.34
C GLY A 215 12.66 -12.79 -24.61
N GLU A 216 13.13 -13.03 -23.38
CA GLU A 216 12.67 -14.14 -22.55
C GLU A 216 11.15 -14.08 -22.26
N ASN A 217 10.67 -12.93 -21.79
CA ASN A 217 9.24 -12.71 -21.50
C ASN A 217 8.44 -12.62 -22.80
N ARG A 218 9.02 -12.02 -23.84
CA ARG A 218 8.42 -11.93 -25.17
C ARG A 218 8.08 -13.31 -25.73
N ASN A 219 8.99 -14.27 -25.60
CA ASN A 219 8.81 -15.61 -26.14
C ASN A 219 7.86 -16.46 -25.27
N GLN A 220 8.00 -16.38 -23.93
CA GLN A 220 7.21 -17.20 -23.01
C GLN A 220 5.76 -16.70 -22.86
N PHE A 221 5.56 -15.39 -22.79
CA PHE A 221 4.26 -14.78 -22.50
C PHE A 221 3.65 -14.05 -23.70
N ASN A 222 4.28 -14.10 -24.88
CA ASN A 222 3.84 -13.41 -26.10
C ASN A 222 3.59 -11.91 -25.89
N THR A 223 4.41 -11.22 -25.08
CA THR A 223 4.14 -9.85 -24.63
C THR A 223 4.01 -8.84 -25.78
N ASN A 224 4.65 -9.09 -26.92
CA ASN A 224 4.53 -8.25 -28.12
C ASN A 224 3.30 -8.57 -29.00
N ARG A 225 2.72 -9.75 -28.90
CA ARG A 225 1.49 -10.15 -29.61
C ARG A 225 0.22 -10.01 -28.74
N SER A 226 0.39 -9.74 -27.45
CA SER A 226 -0.66 -9.56 -26.47
C SER A 226 -1.35 -8.18 -26.56
N LEU A 227 -0.89 -7.31 -27.48
CA LEU A 227 -1.42 -5.95 -27.69
C LEU A 227 -2.79 -5.96 -28.38
N ARG A 228 -3.70 -6.78 -27.87
CA ARG A 228 -5.08 -6.90 -28.38
C ARG A 228 -6.06 -6.69 -27.25
N PHE A 229 -7.10 -5.92 -27.51
CA PHE A 229 -8.21 -5.79 -26.58
C PHE A 229 -8.96 -7.13 -26.44
N ARG A 230 -9.08 -7.60 -25.19
CA ARG A 230 -9.75 -8.85 -24.84
C ARG A 230 -10.91 -8.55 -23.89
N PRO A 231 -12.15 -8.41 -24.39
CA PRO A 231 -13.30 -8.01 -23.57
C PRO A 231 -13.53 -8.91 -22.36
N GLN A 232 -13.30 -10.21 -22.51
CA GLN A 232 -13.48 -11.18 -21.43
C GLN A 232 -12.49 -10.99 -20.29
N ILE A 233 -11.19 -10.72 -20.59
CA ILE A 233 -10.17 -10.45 -19.59
C ILE A 233 -10.37 -9.07 -18.98
N MET A 234 -10.72 -8.08 -19.80
CA MET A 234 -11.06 -6.72 -19.36
C MET A 234 -12.23 -6.75 -18.37
N SER A 235 -13.31 -7.42 -18.71
CA SER A 235 -14.48 -7.57 -17.84
C SER A 235 -14.12 -8.21 -16.49
N ARG A 236 -13.23 -9.22 -16.49
CA ARG A 236 -12.75 -9.84 -15.25
C ARG A 236 -11.90 -8.87 -14.43
N LEU A 237 -10.97 -8.17 -15.06
CA LEU A 237 -10.16 -7.15 -14.38
C LEU A 237 -11.03 -6.10 -13.71
N LEU A 238 -12.05 -5.59 -14.41
CA LEU A 238 -12.97 -4.60 -13.86
C LEU A 238 -13.86 -5.22 -12.77
N ARG A 239 -14.42 -6.41 -13.00
CA ARG A 239 -15.32 -7.08 -12.05
C ARG A 239 -14.69 -7.36 -10.69
N PHE A 240 -13.40 -7.69 -10.65
CA PHE A 240 -12.66 -8.05 -9.44
C PHE A 240 -11.72 -6.94 -8.97
N GLY A 241 -11.21 -6.13 -9.89
CA GLY A 241 -10.30 -5.03 -9.58
C GLY A 241 -11.01 -3.80 -9.02
N ILE A 242 -12.18 -3.40 -9.59
CA ILE A 242 -12.95 -2.26 -9.07
C ILE A 242 -13.27 -2.43 -7.58
N PRO A 243 -13.79 -3.59 -7.10
CA PRO A 243 -13.97 -3.80 -5.67
C PRO A 243 -12.69 -3.63 -4.86
N SER A 244 -11.53 -4.11 -5.37
CA SER A 244 -10.25 -3.93 -4.69
C SER A 244 -9.80 -2.46 -4.63
N GLY A 245 -10.07 -1.70 -5.70
CA GLY A 245 -9.81 -0.26 -5.74
C GLY A 245 -10.68 0.53 -4.77
N PHE A 246 -11.99 0.27 -4.75
CA PHE A 246 -12.90 0.91 -3.80
C PHE A 246 -12.56 0.57 -2.35
N GLU A 247 -12.19 -0.68 -2.08
CA GLU A 247 -11.75 -1.09 -0.75
C GLU A 247 -10.52 -0.30 -0.32
N MET A 248 -9.51 -0.19 -1.17
CA MET A 248 -8.30 0.56 -0.86
C MET A 248 -8.61 2.06 -0.65
N PHE A 249 -9.36 2.68 -1.54
CA PHE A 249 -9.73 4.10 -1.45
C PHE A 249 -10.50 4.43 -0.18
N LEU A 250 -11.57 3.69 0.12
CA LEU A 250 -12.44 3.97 1.25
C LEU A 250 -11.78 3.61 2.60
N SER A 251 -10.92 2.59 2.64
CA SER A 251 -10.15 2.26 3.84
C SER A 251 -9.08 3.31 4.14
N VAL A 252 -8.36 3.78 3.13
CA VAL A 252 -7.39 4.88 3.26
C VAL A 252 -8.10 6.16 3.71
N THR A 253 -9.27 6.47 3.15
CA THR A 253 -10.06 7.65 3.52
C THR A 253 -10.50 7.56 4.98
N ALA A 254 -11.05 6.44 5.41
CA ALA A 254 -11.51 6.23 6.79
C ALA A 254 -10.35 6.31 7.80
N PHE A 255 -9.21 5.71 7.48
CA PHE A 255 -8.01 5.80 8.32
C PHE A 255 -7.49 7.25 8.44
N ASN A 256 -7.45 7.99 7.33
CA ASN A 256 -7.06 9.40 7.37
C ASN A 256 -8.01 10.26 8.20
N LEU A 257 -9.32 10.03 8.11
CA LEU A 257 -10.30 10.69 8.97
C LEU A 257 -10.01 10.40 10.45
N PHE A 258 -9.77 9.15 10.80
CA PHE A 258 -9.41 8.79 12.17
C PHE A 258 -8.16 9.54 12.67
N VAL A 259 -7.08 9.58 11.88
CA VAL A 259 -5.85 10.29 12.24
C VAL A 259 -6.13 11.79 12.44
N GLN A 260 -6.89 12.42 11.54
CA GLN A 260 -7.24 13.84 11.68
C GLN A 260 -8.07 14.11 12.95
N PHE A 261 -9.03 13.25 13.27
CA PHE A 261 -9.79 13.39 14.51
C PHE A 261 -8.95 13.15 15.76
N MET A 262 -8.00 12.22 15.74
CA MET A 262 -7.03 12.07 16.83
C MET A 262 -6.17 13.34 17.01
N HIS A 263 -5.78 13.99 15.92
CA HIS A 263 -5.04 15.25 15.97
C HIS A 263 -5.88 16.43 16.51
N SER A 264 -7.21 16.37 16.46
CA SER A 264 -8.08 17.42 17.01
C SER A 264 -8.09 17.52 18.54
N TYR A 265 -7.51 16.54 19.24
CA TYR A 265 -7.29 16.64 20.70
C TYR A 265 -6.23 17.67 21.12
N GLY A 266 -5.41 18.15 20.18
CA GLY A 266 -4.34 19.12 20.41
C GLY A 266 -2.97 18.61 20.07
N THR A 267 -1.98 19.49 20.20
CA THR A 267 -0.59 19.25 19.72
C THR A 267 0.09 18.07 20.38
N ASP A 268 -0.12 17.85 21.68
CA ASP A 268 0.54 16.78 22.43
C ASP A 268 0.05 15.39 21.98
N VAL A 269 -1.28 15.26 21.82
CA VAL A 269 -1.88 14.00 21.33
C VAL A 269 -1.50 13.77 19.87
N ALA A 270 -1.52 14.80 19.03
CA ALA A 270 -1.10 14.71 17.64
C ALA A 270 0.36 14.23 17.50
N ALA A 271 1.26 14.78 18.33
CA ALA A 271 2.65 14.37 18.37
C ALA A 271 2.81 12.91 18.83
N ALA A 272 2.12 12.51 19.91
CA ALA A 272 2.18 11.14 20.43
C ALA A 272 1.65 10.10 19.42
N VAL A 273 0.53 10.39 18.77
CA VAL A 273 -0.06 9.55 17.68
C VAL A 273 0.90 9.45 16.51
N THR A 274 1.51 10.58 16.11
CA THR A 274 2.49 10.60 15.01
C THR A 274 3.71 9.73 15.31
N ILE A 275 4.27 9.83 16.52
CA ILE A 275 5.40 8.99 16.96
C ILE A 275 4.99 7.51 16.89
N THR A 276 3.81 7.18 17.41
CA THR A 276 3.31 5.80 17.42
C THR A 276 3.16 5.24 16.02
N PHE A 277 2.53 5.97 15.08
CA PHE A 277 2.38 5.50 13.71
C PHE A 277 3.70 5.45 12.93
N ASN A 278 4.69 6.29 13.24
CA ASN A 278 6.01 6.15 12.62
C ASN A 278 6.69 4.80 12.96
N TRP A 279 6.51 4.31 14.18
CA TRP A 279 6.99 2.98 14.55
C TRP A 279 6.10 1.85 14.03
N ASP A 280 4.78 2.06 14.01
CA ASP A 280 3.82 1.10 13.47
C ASP A 280 4.06 0.83 11.98
N ILE A 281 4.45 1.83 11.18
CA ILE A 281 4.85 1.67 9.78
C ILE A 281 6.01 0.67 9.63
N VAL A 282 6.96 0.63 10.56
CA VAL A 282 8.08 -0.32 10.53
C VAL A 282 7.56 -1.76 10.67
N ALA A 283 6.53 -1.98 11.50
CA ALA A 283 5.87 -3.28 11.62
C ALA A 283 5.01 -3.61 10.40
N PHE A 284 4.31 -2.64 9.83
CA PHE A 284 3.31 -2.79 8.78
C PHE A 284 3.92 -3.06 7.39
N ILE A 285 5.01 -2.37 7.00
CA ILE A 285 5.61 -2.46 5.67
C ILE A 285 6.00 -3.89 5.27
N PRO A 286 6.72 -4.68 6.10
CA PRO A 286 7.03 -6.06 5.76
C PRO A 286 5.79 -6.93 5.59
N MET A 287 4.71 -6.62 6.32
CA MET A 287 3.45 -7.36 6.22
C MET A 287 2.69 -7.04 4.93
N LEU A 288 2.79 -5.83 4.38
CA LEU A 288 2.32 -5.52 3.03
C LEU A 288 3.05 -6.38 1.98
N GLY A 289 4.38 -6.48 2.07
CA GLY A 289 5.17 -7.36 1.21
C GLY A 289 4.72 -8.83 1.30
N MET A 290 4.43 -9.30 2.53
CA MET A 290 3.90 -10.65 2.77
C MET A 290 2.50 -10.83 2.18
N SER A 291 1.62 -9.84 2.28
CA SER A 291 0.28 -9.84 1.69
C SER A 291 0.34 -10.00 0.17
N HIS A 292 1.20 -9.23 -0.51
CA HIS A 292 1.42 -9.34 -1.95
C HIS A 292 1.97 -10.70 -2.37
N ALA A 293 2.94 -11.24 -1.62
CA ALA A 293 3.48 -12.57 -1.86
C ALA A 293 2.42 -13.66 -1.68
N THR A 294 1.56 -13.52 -0.66
CA THR A 294 0.44 -14.45 -0.42
C THR A 294 -0.57 -14.39 -1.57
N THR A 295 -0.90 -13.20 -2.07
CA THR A 295 -1.79 -13.02 -3.23
C THR A 295 -1.26 -13.77 -4.46
N ALA A 296 0.03 -13.63 -4.76
CA ALA A 296 0.65 -14.30 -5.89
C ALA A 296 0.67 -15.83 -5.72
N LEU A 297 1.13 -16.34 -4.56
CA LEU A 297 1.22 -17.77 -4.32
C LEU A 297 -0.14 -18.47 -4.30
N VAL A 298 -1.12 -17.88 -3.63
CA VAL A 298 -2.49 -18.42 -3.60
C VAL A 298 -3.08 -18.41 -4.99
N GLY A 299 -2.92 -17.31 -5.75
CA GLY A 299 -3.36 -17.24 -7.14
C GLY A 299 -2.72 -18.32 -8.01
N GLN A 300 -1.39 -18.52 -7.92
CA GLN A 300 -0.69 -19.57 -8.68
C GLN A 300 -1.18 -20.96 -8.32
N ASN A 301 -1.35 -21.27 -7.04
CA ASN A 301 -1.80 -22.59 -6.59
C ASN A 301 -3.25 -22.88 -7.01
N ILE A 302 -4.14 -21.88 -6.92
CA ILE A 302 -5.54 -22.01 -7.40
C ILE A 302 -5.55 -22.20 -8.92
N GLY A 303 -4.76 -21.42 -9.66
CA GLY A 303 -4.62 -21.59 -11.11
C GLY A 303 -4.11 -22.98 -11.52
N ALA A 304 -3.23 -23.58 -10.70
CA ALA A 304 -2.75 -24.94 -10.87
C ALA A 304 -3.75 -26.03 -10.42
N GLY A 305 -4.93 -25.65 -9.89
CA GLY A 305 -5.93 -26.58 -9.36
C GLY A 305 -5.64 -27.10 -7.95
N ASP A 306 -4.54 -26.67 -7.30
CA ASP A 306 -4.11 -27.15 -5.99
C ASP A 306 -4.58 -26.22 -4.88
N ARG A 307 -5.84 -26.38 -4.49
CA ARG A 307 -6.48 -25.59 -3.40
C ARG A 307 -5.88 -25.88 -2.01
N GLU A 308 -5.38 -27.10 -1.82
CA GLU A 308 -4.75 -27.48 -0.54
C GLU A 308 -3.38 -26.80 -0.39
N GLU A 309 -2.57 -26.75 -1.46
CA GLU A 309 -1.30 -26.01 -1.42
C GLU A 309 -1.54 -24.49 -1.29
N ALA A 310 -2.61 -23.95 -1.88
CA ALA A 310 -3.03 -22.55 -1.64
C ALA A 310 -3.30 -22.31 -0.14
N ARG A 311 -4.03 -23.21 0.51
CA ARG A 311 -4.29 -23.15 1.95
C ARG A 311 -3.01 -23.28 2.77
N ARG A 312 -2.15 -24.24 2.45
CA ARG A 312 -0.84 -24.45 3.12
C ARG A 312 0.07 -23.23 2.98
N SER A 313 0.14 -22.65 1.79
CA SER A 313 0.92 -21.42 1.54
C SER A 313 0.43 -20.25 2.39
N THR A 314 -0.88 -20.09 2.55
CA THR A 314 -1.47 -19.05 3.40
C THR A 314 -1.09 -19.23 4.87
N TYR A 315 -1.24 -20.44 5.42
CA TYR A 315 -0.84 -20.69 6.81
C TYR A 315 0.68 -20.64 7.02
N MET A 316 1.48 -20.94 5.98
CA MET A 316 2.93 -20.72 6.04
C MET A 316 3.26 -19.23 6.09
N ALA A 317 2.60 -18.41 5.27
CA ALA A 317 2.74 -16.96 5.28
C ALA A 317 2.33 -16.38 6.65
N LEU A 318 1.24 -16.86 7.24
CA LEU A 318 0.81 -16.45 8.57
C LEU A 318 1.85 -16.77 9.66
N ARG A 319 2.46 -17.95 9.61
CA ARG A 319 3.53 -18.31 10.58
C ARG A 319 4.73 -17.40 10.46
N VAL A 320 5.19 -17.13 9.23
CA VAL A 320 6.32 -16.22 9.00
C VAL A 320 5.96 -14.80 9.46
N ALA A 321 4.75 -14.34 9.13
CA ALA A 321 4.24 -13.05 9.56
C ALA A 321 4.18 -12.96 11.10
N TRP A 322 3.70 -13.98 11.79
CA TRP A 322 3.61 -14.00 13.25
C TRP A 322 4.97 -14.08 13.94
N VAL A 323 5.97 -14.74 13.35
CA VAL A 323 7.35 -14.69 13.88
C VAL A 323 7.88 -13.26 13.83
N TYR A 324 7.73 -12.58 12.70
CA TYR A 324 8.15 -11.18 12.58
C TYR A 324 7.33 -10.26 13.51
N SER A 325 6.01 -10.37 13.49
CA SER A 325 5.13 -9.56 14.35
C SER A 325 5.38 -9.81 15.84
N GLY A 326 5.72 -11.05 16.23
CA GLY A 326 6.13 -11.38 17.59
C GLY A 326 7.42 -10.64 18.01
N LEU A 327 8.40 -10.54 17.11
CA LEU A 327 9.60 -9.71 17.36
C LEU A 327 9.22 -8.23 17.51
N MET A 328 8.30 -7.71 16.70
CA MET A 328 7.81 -6.34 16.83
C MET A 328 7.02 -6.11 18.13
N VAL A 329 6.22 -7.09 18.56
CA VAL A 329 5.55 -7.05 19.87
C VAL A 329 6.56 -6.95 21.01
N LEU A 330 7.61 -7.78 21.00
CA LEU A 330 8.68 -7.69 22.00
C LEU A 330 9.36 -6.31 21.98
N LEU A 331 9.63 -5.77 20.78
CA LEU A 331 10.20 -4.44 20.62
C LEU A 331 9.29 -3.36 21.19
N PHE A 332 7.99 -3.40 20.88
CA PHE A 332 6.98 -2.44 21.34
C PHE A 332 6.67 -2.56 22.84
N VAL A 333 6.85 -3.70 23.47
CA VAL A 333 6.65 -3.86 24.91
C VAL A 333 7.89 -3.43 25.71
N PHE A 334 9.07 -3.91 25.31
CA PHE A 334 10.29 -3.76 26.13
C PHE A 334 11.15 -2.55 25.75
N ALA A 335 11.21 -2.18 24.46
CA ALA A 335 12.07 -1.10 23.99
C ALA A 335 11.34 0.24 23.80
N THR A 336 10.03 0.32 24.09
CA THR A 336 9.20 1.54 23.86
C THR A 336 9.82 2.82 24.40
N PRO A 337 10.38 2.90 25.63
CA PRO A 337 10.98 4.14 26.14
C PRO A 337 12.13 4.64 25.25
N TYR A 338 12.96 3.72 24.73
CA TYR A 338 14.07 4.06 23.82
C TYR A 338 13.54 4.50 22.45
N LEU A 339 12.52 3.80 21.92
CA LEU A 339 11.88 4.11 20.64
C LEU A 339 11.25 5.50 20.66
N VAL A 340 10.51 5.83 21.71
CA VAL A 340 9.90 7.15 21.89
C VAL A 340 10.94 8.21 22.16
N GLY A 341 11.98 7.89 22.95
CA GLY A 341 13.09 8.79 23.27
C GLY A 341 13.84 9.29 22.03
N ALA A 342 13.94 8.47 20.99
CA ALA A 342 14.57 8.86 19.72
C ALA A 342 13.85 10.04 19.02
N PHE A 343 12.56 10.24 19.27
CA PHE A 343 11.76 11.35 18.73
C PHE A 343 11.56 12.48 19.75
N ALA A 344 11.50 12.17 21.06
CA ALA A 344 11.13 13.11 22.10
C ALA A 344 12.19 14.20 22.37
N SER A 345 13.44 13.98 21.96
CA SER A 345 14.53 14.96 22.12
C SER A 345 14.32 16.26 21.32
N GLY A 346 13.36 16.31 20.38
CA GLY A 346 13.02 17.50 19.60
C GLY A 346 11.86 18.36 20.17
N PHE A 347 11.16 17.91 21.22
CA PHE A 347 9.94 18.55 21.70
C PHE A 347 10.15 19.29 23.04
N GLY A 348 10.78 20.39 23.15
CA GLY A 348 10.89 21.33 24.28
C GLY A 348 10.26 20.92 25.66
N ALA A 349 9.65 21.86 26.37
CA ALA A 349 9.09 21.65 27.72
C ALA A 349 7.89 20.67 27.80
N GLY A 350 7.15 20.46 26.71
CA GLY A 350 6.02 19.50 26.60
C GLY A 350 6.44 18.04 26.43
N SER A 351 7.74 17.75 26.27
CA SER A 351 8.27 16.43 25.89
C SER A 351 7.87 15.28 26.83
N LYS A 352 7.67 15.55 28.12
CA LYS A 352 7.33 14.50 29.11
C LYS A 352 5.91 13.95 28.90
N ASN A 353 4.93 14.82 28.67
CA ASN A 353 3.52 14.40 28.46
C ASN A 353 3.37 13.67 27.12
N ILE A 354 3.99 14.20 26.06
CA ILE A 354 4.01 13.59 24.74
C ILE A 354 4.64 12.19 24.82
N ALA A 355 5.80 12.08 25.48
CA ALA A 355 6.50 10.80 25.62
C ALA A 355 5.67 9.80 26.45
N ALA A 356 5.08 10.21 27.56
CA ALA A 356 4.25 9.36 28.39
C ALA A 356 3.05 8.77 27.59
N LEU A 357 2.34 9.61 26.85
CA LEU A 357 1.22 9.16 26.01
C LEU A 357 1.70 8.27 24.86
N ALA A 358 2.77 8.64 24.15
CA ALA A 358 3.32 7.83 23.06
C ALA A 358 3.77 6.43 23.55
N ILE A 359 4.34 6.32 24.75
CA ILE A 359 4.70 5.05 25.36
C ILE A 359 3.46 4.19 25.59
N VAL A 360 2.38 4.76 26.09
CA VAL A 360 1.11 4.04 26.30
C VAL A 360 0.55 3.56 24.96
N LEU A 361 0.43 4.46 23.97
CA LEU A 361 -0.15 4.14 22.67
C LEU A 361 0.68 3.09 21.93
N LEU A 362 2.01 3.16 21.97
CA LEU A 362 2.89 2.20 21.28
C LEU A 362 2.87 0.82 21.96
N ARG A 363 2.81 0.76 23.30
CA ARG A 363 2.61 -0.51 24.02
C ARG A 363 1.26 -1.14 23.71
N LEU A 364 0.22 -0.34 23.61
CA LEU A 364 -1.11 -0.79 23.20
C LEU A 364 -1.12 -1.27 21.74
N ALA A 365 -0.30 -0.68 20.85
CA ALA A 365 -0.15 -1.15 19.48
C ALA A 365 0.35 -2.61 19.40
N ALA A 366 1.15 -3.06 20.37
CA ALA A 366 1.57 -4.45 20.46
C ALA A 366 0.40 -5.44 20.50
N LEU A 367 -0.77 -5.05 21.05
CA LEU A 367 -1.95 -5.92 21.16
C LEU A 367 -2.54 -6.28 19.80
N TYR A 368 -2.53 -5.36 18.84
CA TYR A 368 -3.10 -5.61 17.52
C TYR A 368 -2.10 -6.10 16.46
N THR A 369 -0.78 -5.94 16.68
CA THR A 369 0.25 -6.23 15.67
C THR A 369 0.16 -7.65 15.09
N LEU A 370 -0.17 -8.67 15.92
CA LEU A 370 -0.39 -10.05 15.46
C LEU A 370 -1.69 -10.20 14.66
N ALA A 371 -2.75 -9.49 15.06
CA ALA A 371 -4.03 -9.51 14.37
C ALA A 371 -3.94 -8.78 13.01
N ASP A 372 -3.21 -7.67 12.95
CA ASP A 372 -2.99 -6.90 11.73
C ASP A 372 -2.20 -7.71 10.69
N SER A 373 -1.13 -8.39 11.11
CA SER A 373 -0.39 -9.28 10.23
C SER A 373 -1.26 -10.44 9.70
N ALA A 374 -2.13 -11.01 10.53
CA ALA A 374 -3.09 -12.03 10.12
C ALA A 374 -4.11 -11.46 9.12
N GLN A 375 -4.64 -10.26 9.38
CA GLN A 375 -5.54 -9.54 8.48
C GLN A 375 -4.93 -9.37 7.09
N LEU A 376 -3.68 -8.89 7.01
CA LEU A 376 -2.98 -8.66 5.75
C LEU A 376 -2.73 -9.96 4.97
N VAL A 377 -2.32 -11.04 5.65
CA VAL A 377 -2.09 -12.35 5.04
C VAL A 377 -3.40 -12.95 4.51
N PHE A 378 -4.48 -12.95 5.30
CA PHE A 378 -5.76 -13.50 4.85
C PHE A 378 -6.41 -12.64 3.76
N THR A 379 -6.30 -11.32 3.83
CA THR A 379 -6.73 -10.42 2.76
C THR A 379 -5.98 -10.72 1.46
N GLY A 380 -4.65 -10.89 1.53
CA GLY A 380 -3.84 -11.29 0.38
C GLY A 380 -4.29 -12.63 -0.22
N ALA A 381 -4.56 -13.63 0.62
CA ALA A 381 -5.05 -14.93 0.20
C ALA A 381 -6.43 -14.85 -0.47
N LEU A 382 -7.38 -14.14 0.13
CA LEU A 382 -8.72 -13.94 -0.41
C LEU A 382 -8.70 -13.17 -1.75
N ARG A 383 -7.86 -12.14 -1.87
CA ARG A 383 -7.67 -11.42 -3.14
C ARG A 383 -7.06 -12.32 -4.22
N GLY A 384 -6.05 -13.13 -3.89
CA GLY A 384 -5.45 -14.11 -4.80
C GLY A 384 -6.45 -15.17 -5.27
N ALA A 385 -7.42 -15.51 -4.43
CA ALA A 385 -8.52 -16.43 -4.74
C ALA A 385 -9.68 -15.78 -5.52
N GLY A 386 -9.75 -14.44 -5.62
CA GLY A 386 -10.84 -13.74 -6.29
C GLY A 386 -11.98 -13.26 -5.37
N ASP A 387 -11.87 -13.40 -4.06
CA ASP A 387 -12.95 -13.02 -3.12
C ASP A 387 -12.95 -11.51 -2.79
N THR A 388 -12.72 -10.67 -3.79
CA THR A 388 -12.55 -9.22 -3.62
C THR A 388 -13.81 -8.51 -3.17
N ARG A 389 -14.98 -8.92 -3.65
CA ARG A 389 -16.26 -8.30 -3.27
C ARG A 389 -16.58 -8.46 -1.80
N TRP A 390 -16.28 -9.63 -1.24
CA TRP A 390 -16.52 -9.88 0.17
C TRP A 390 -15.50 -9.11 1.03
N VAL A 391 -14.21 -9.15 0.65
CA VAL A 391 -13.16 -8.36 1.30
C VAL A 391 -13.53 -6.88 1.30
N MET A 392 -13.94 -6.33 0.15
CA MET A 392 -14.38 -4.94 0.03
C MET A 392 -15.52 -4.62 1.02
N ARG A 393 -16.59 -5.40 1.03
CA ARG A 393 -17.77 -5.13 1.87
C ARG A 393 -17.42 -5.14 3.36
N MET A 394 -16.65 -6.13 3.81
CA MET A 394 -16.27 -6.28 5.21
C MET A 394 -15.25 -5.22 5.62
N SER A 395 -14.23 -5.00 4.79
CA SER A 395 -13.21 -3.99 5.07
C SER A 395 -13.83 -2.59 5.15
N ILE A 396 -14.59 -2.16 4.12
CA ILE A 396 -15.25 -0.86 4.12
C ILE A 396 -16.22 -0.73 5.30
N GLY A 397 -17.09 -1.74 5.50
CA GLY A 397 -18.08 -1.71 6.58
C GLY A 397 -17.42 -1.51 7.94
N LEU A 398 -16.40 -2.30 8.26
CA LEU A 398 -15.69 -2.18 9.54
C LEU A 398 -14.92 -0.86 9.70
N HIS A 399 -14.24 -0.38 8.64
CA HIS A 399 -13.53 0.91 8.68
C HIS A 399 -14.49 2.08 8.95
N TRP A 400 -15.65 2.10 8.28
CA TRP A 400 -16.59 3.21 8.44
C TRP A 400 -17.39 3.13 9.74
N VAL A 401 -17.72 1.92 10.22
CA VAL A 401 -18.31 1.74 11.56
C VAL A 401 -17.33 2.21 12.62
N PHE A 402 -16.06 1.79 12.54
CA PHE A 402 -14.99 2.25 13.42
C PHE A 402 -14.86 3.78 13.38
N SER A 403 -14.76 4.38 12.17
CA SER A 403 -14.62 5.83 12.02
C SER A 403 -15.81 6.57 12.63
N GLY A 404 -17.03 6.07 12.44
CA GLY A 404 -18.24 6.64 13.05
C GLY A 404 -18.19 6.59 14.59
N ILE A 405 -17.80 5.46 15.17
CA ILE A 405 -17.63 5.32 16.62
C ILE A 405 -16.53 6.25 17.13
N ALA A 406 -15.37 6.32 16.45
CA ALA A 406 -14.28 7.20 16.86
C ALA A 406 -14.69 8.67 16.83
N ILE A 407 -15.35 9.12 15.76
CA ILE A 407 -15.87 10.50 15.66
C ILE A 407 -16.89 10.78 16.77
N PHE A 408 -17.80 9.86 17.06
CA PHE A 408 -18.79 10.00 18.14
C PHE A 408 -18.11 10.15 19.50
N LEU A 409 -17.13 9.30 19.81
CA LEU A 409 -16.37 9.36 21.06
C LEU A 409 -15.60 10.68 21.19
N ILE A 410 -14.97 11.16 20.11
CA ILE A 410 -14.15 12.38 20.14
C ILE A 410 -15.02 13.63 20.23
N ARG A 411 -16.07 13.74 19.41
CA ARG A 411 -16.85 14.98 19.25
C ARG A 411 -17.95 15.15 20.28
N TYR A 412 -18.63 14.06 20.66
CA TYR A 412 -19.80 14.12 21.52
C TYR A 412 -19.50 13.70 22.96
N LEU A 413 -18.70 12.66 23.17
CA LEU A 413 -18.37 12.19 24.50
C LEU A 413 -17.06 12.78 25.05
N GLN A 414 -16.27 13.44 24.21
CA GLN A 414 -14.95 14.00 24.58
C GLN A 414 -14.09 12.96 25.34
N ALA A 415 -14.16 11.72 24.89
CA ALA A 415 -13.50 10.57 25.52
C ALA A 415 -11.98 10.76 25.52
N ASP A 416 -11.30 10.15 26.49
CA ASP A 416 -9.85 10.14 26.57
C ASP A 416 -9.23 9.52 25.27
N PRO A 417 -8.14 10.10 24.73
CA PRO A 417 -7.45 9.58 23.54
C PRO A 417 -7.11 8.10 23.61
N VAL A 418 -6.79 7.57 24.80
CA VAL A 418 -6.50 6.14 25.00
C VAL A 418 -7.75 5.27 24.78
N VAL A 419 -8.93 5.75 25.17
CA VAL A 419 -10.20 5.03 24.92
C VAL A 419 -10.47 4.91 23.43
N VAL A 420 -10.26 5.99 22.67
CA VAL A 420 -10.41 5.97 21.21
C VAL A 420 -9.37 5.05 20.56
N TRP A 421 -8.16 5.02 21.10
CA TRP A 421 -7.11 4.09 20.66
C TRP A 421 -7.48 2.62 20.92
N LEU A 422 -8.13 2.31 22.06
CA LEU A 422 -8.64 0.97 22.33
C LEU A 422 -9.72 0.52 21.33
N VAL A 423 -10.57 1.45 20.89
CA VAL A 423 -11.56 1.19 19.83
C VAL A 423 -10.85 0.89 18.49
N PHE A 424 -9.76 1.61 18.18
CA PHE A 424 -8.91 1.31 17.02
C PHE A 424 -8.31 -0.10 17.09
N ILE A 425 -7.80 -0.50 18.26
CA ILE A 425 -7.29 -1.86 18.49
C ILE A 425 -8.40 -2.90 18.27
N ALA A 426 -9.56 -2.71 18.85
CA ALA A 426 -10.70 -3.62 18.69
C ALA A 426 -11.13 -3.73 17.21
N PHE A 427 -11.09 -2.62 16.47
CA PHE A 427 -11.36 -2.61 15.03
C PHE A 427 -10.34 -3.46 14.25
N VAL A 428 -9.02 -3.27 14.46
CA VAL A 428 -7.98 -4.04 13.77
C VAL A 428 -8.07 -5.53 14.10
N MET A 429 -8.30 -5.87 15.39
CA MET A 429 -8.52 -7.25 15.81
C MET A 429 -9.77 -7.86 15.18
N GLY A 430 -10.87 -7.11 15.15
CA GLY A 430 -12.12 -7.51 14.50
C GLY A 430 -11.95 -7.79 13.02
N LEU A 431 -11.22 -6.92 12.32
CA LEU A 431 -10.92 -7.09 10.90
C LEU A 431 -10.09 -8.36 10.65
N GLY A 432 -9.07 -8.62 11.49
CA GLY A 432 -8.27 -9.84 11.43
C GLY A 432 -9.11 -11.09 11.63
N ILE A 433 -9.99 -11.10 12.64
CA ILE A 433 -10.89 -12.22 12.93
C ILE A 433 -11.86 -12.47 11.77
N VAL A 434 -12.46 -11.43 11.22
CA VAL A 434 -13.41 -11.52 10.10
C VAL A 434 -12.75 -12.09 8.86
N MET A 435 -11.54 -11.64 8.51
CA MET A 435 -10.79 -12.19 7.37
C MET A 435 -10.37 -13.65 7.59
N PHE A 436 -9.92 -13.99 8.80
CA PHE A 436 -9.62 -15.38 9.18
C PHE A 436 -10.84 -16.31 9.06
N LEU A 437 -11.99 -15.91 9.62
CA LEU A 437 -13.22 -16.72 9.57
C LEU A 437 -13.69 -16.94 8.14
N ARG A 438 -13.60 -15.92 7.27
CA ARG A 438 -13.89 -16.06 5.84
C ARG A 438 -12.98 -17.07 5.16
N PHE A 439 -11.67 -16.95 5.41
CA PHE A 439 -10.71 -17.89 4.84
C PHE A 439 -10.93 -19.32 5.32
N ARG A 440 -11.12 -19.50 6.64
CA ARG A 440 -11.38 -20.81 7.27
C ARG A 440 -12.66 -21.45 6.74
N GLY A 441 -13.70 -20.65 6.48
CA GLY A 441 -14.99 -21.11 5.97
C GLY A 441 -14.96 -21.68 4.54
N GLY A 442 -13.83 -21.56 3.82
CA GLY A 442 -13.58 -22.24 2.54
C GLY A 442 -14.38 -21.75 1.33
N LYS A 443 -15.24 -20.72 1.48
CA LYS A 443 -16.07 -20.20 0.38
C LYS A 443 -15.24 -19.65 -0.79
N TRP A 444 -14.03 -19.14 -0.53
CA TRP A 444 -13.08 -18.66 -1.52
C TRP A 444 -12.63 -19.75 -2.50
N GLN A 445 -12.69 -21.04 -2.10
CA GLN A 445 -12.31 -22.16 -2.94
C GLN A 445 -13.26 -22.43 -4.12
N ARG A 446 -14.48 -21.84 -4.06
CA ARG A 446 -15.52 -22.02 -5.08
C ARG A 446 -15.55 -20.86 -6.09
N ILE A 447 -14.66 -19.86 -5.92
CA ILE A 447 -14.64 -18.69 -6.79
C ILE A 447 -13.78 -19.00 -8.03
N GLU A 448 -14.36 -18.81 -9.19
CA GLU A 448 -13.70 -18.97 -10.48
C GLU A 448 -13.32 -17.59 -11.02
N LEU A 449 -12.04 -17.23 -10.88
CA LEU A 449 -11.49 -16.00 -11.41
C LEU A 449 -11.13 -16.16 -12.90
N ILE A 450 -10.61 -17.33 -13.28
CA ILE A 450 -10.35 -17.73 -14.66
C ILE A 450 -11.27 -18.91 -15.04
N GLN A 451 -11.86 -18.89 -16.23
CA GLN A 451 -12.68 -20.02 -16.68
C GLN A 451 -11.81 -21.23 -16.97
N PRO A 452 -12.29 -22.46 -16.68
CA PRO A 452 -11.72 -23.67 -17.24
C PRO A 452 -11.62 -23.56 -18.76
N ASP A 453 -10.68 -24.26 -19.38
CA ASP A 453 -10.71 -24.36 -20.85
C ASP A 453 -12.00 -25.04 -21.26
N SER A 454 -12.83 -24.32 -22.03
CA SER A 454 -13.77 -24.99 -22.92
C SER A 454 -12.95 -25.69 -23.97
N GLY A 455 -12.65 -26.97 -23.72
CA GLY A 455 -11.96 -27.84 -24.63
C GLY A 455 -12.63 -27.92 -25.99
#